data_f30dcc1b161fc00f1eac18b088df29de
#
_entry.id   f30dcc1b161fc00f1eac18b088df29de
#
_cell.length_a   1.000
_cell.length_b   1.000
_cell.length_c   1.000
_cell.angle_alpha   90.00
_cell.angle_beta   90.00
_cell.angle_gamma   90.00
#
_symmetry.space_group_name_H-M   'P 1'
#
loop_
_entity.id
_entity.type
_entity.pdbx_description
1 polymer ?
#
loop_
_entity_poly.entity_id
_entity_poly.type
_entity_poly.pdbx_seq_one_letter_code
_entity_poly.pdbx_strand_id
1 'polypeptide(L)'
;MKYKKIIIGSRGSKLALLYAEKAKKSILKNNPELNKDLLDIKIIKTTGDIYQTQRLSDIGGKGLFSKKIEEQLLNKNIDIAVHALKDLPSIETKNLIVDVYLKRADPREILISKNNINFYELENKSTIGTSSFRREMQIKQLRKDLITKLIRGNVDTRIKKLEGNEYDAIILAFAGIKMLGKKEKISQIFSVKEILPSVGQGIIAIQSRINDKKINNIIKKVNHKETYLCALAEREMLKVLVGDCETAVAGLATVKNKKIFLNCELFSIDGKKKFIFNINGKKNEAKKIGHEAGLNLISQAGNSYKINK
;
A
#
# COMPACT_ATOMS: atom_id res chain seq x y z
N MET A 1 -25.42 -15.55 23.47
CA MET A 1 -25.03 -14.13 23.68
C MET A 1 -25.42 -13.33 22.45
N LYS A 2 -26.22 -12.24 22.60
CA LYS A 2 -26.49 -11.34 21.48
C LYS A 2 -25.21 -10.55 21.15
N TYR A 3 -24.61 -10.78 19.97
CA TYR A 3 -23.51 -9.96 19.53
C TYR A 3 -23.97 -8.53 19.25
N LYS A 4 -23.25 -7.55 19.79
CA LYS A 4 -23.45 -6.15 19.42
C LYS A 4 -23.00 -5.97 17.97
N LYS A 5 -23.65 -5.09 17.23
CA LYS A 5 -23.27 -4.71 15.86
C LYS A 5 -21.80 -4.28 15.80
N ILE A 6 -21.07 -4.80 14.81
CA ILE A 6 -19.66 -4.49 14.56
C ILE A 6 -19.61 -3.52 13.38
N ILE A 7 -18.97 -2.38 13.57
CA ILE A 7 -18.89 -1.32 12.55
C ILE A 7 -17.49 -1.31 11.94
N ILE A 8 -17.42 -1.51 10.62
CA ILE A 8 -16.20 -1.48 9.81
C ILE A 8 -16.07 -0.08 9.21
N GLY A 9 -15.06 0.68 9.62
CA GLY A 9 -14.72 1.97 9.03
C GLY A 9 -13.89 1.82 7.75
N SER A 10 -14.24 2.59 6.72
CA SER A 10 -13.51 2.65 5.45
C SER A 10 -13.60 4.02 4.81
N ARG A 11 -12.64 4.34 3.93
CA ARG A 11 -12.77 5.49 3.02
C ARG A 11 -13.91 5.29 2.05
N GLY A 12 -14.42 6.42 1.49
CA GLY A 12 -15.54 6.40 0.54
C GLY A 12 -15.15 6.09 -0.91
N SER A 13 -13.87 5.89 -1.25
CA SER A 13 -13.50 5.55 -2.63
C SER A 13 -13.99 4.14 -3.01
N LYS A 14 -14.38 3.95 -4.28
CA LYS A 14 -14.87 2.65 -4.79
C LYS A 14 -13.95 1.49 -4.41
N LEU A 15 -12.63 1.68 -4.56
CA LEU A 15 -11.64 0.65 -4.21
C LEU A 15 -11.61 0.36 -2.71
N ALA A 16 -11.68 1.38 -1.84
CA ALA A 16 -11.68 1.20 -0.39
C ALA A 16 -12.94 0.46 0.08
N LEU A 17 -14.10 0.76 -0.49
CA LEU A 17 -15.35 0.05 -0.20
C LEU A 17 -15.27 -1.42 -0.62
N LEU A 18 -14.69 -1.72 -1.78
CA LEU A 18 -14.44 -3.10 -2.20
C LEU A 18 -13.49 -3.86 -1.25
N TYR A 19 -12.50 -3.17 -0.68
CA TYR A 19 -11.63 -3.75 0.35
C TYR A 19 -12.39 -4.03 1.64
N ALA A 20 -13.23 -3.10 2.09
CA ALA A 20 -14.08 -3.27 3.28
C ALA A 20 -15.07 -4.43 3.09
N GLU A 21 -15.73 -4.51 1.93
CA GLU A 21 -16.62 -5.63 1.59
C GLU A 21 -15.87 -6.98 1.56
N LYS A 22 -14.66 -7.02 1.01
CA LYS A 22 -13.84 -8.23 1.03
C LYS A 22 -13.46 -8.64 2.45
N ALA A 23 -13.12 -7.69 3.31
CA ALA A 23 -12.83 -7.95 4.72
C ALA A 23 -14.09 -8.45 5.44
N LYS A 24 -15.25 -7.80 5.26
CA LYS A 24 -16.55 -8.21 5.80
C LYS A 24 -16.88 -9.66 5.42
N LYS A 25 -16.80 -9.99 4.12
CA LYS A 25 -17.05 -11.36 3.63
C LYS A 25 -16.09 -12.38 4.24
N SER A 26 -14.81 -12.02 4.39
CA SER A 26 -13.81 -12.90 5.01
C SER A 26 -14.10 -13.13 6.49
N ILE A 27 -14.47 -12.08 7.24
CA ILE A 27 -14.84 -12.17 8.66
C ILE A 27 -16.05 -13.08 8.84
N LEU A 28 -17.12 -12.87 8.09
CA LEU A 28 -18.31 -13.71 8.15
C LEU A 28 -18.02 -15.18 7.82
N LYS A 29 -17.23 -15.44 6.78
CA LYS A 29 -16.85 -16.80 6.39
C LYS A 29 -16.12 -17.55 7.50
N ASN A 30 -15.26 -16.86 8.26
CA ASN A 30 -14.43 -17.48 9.30
C ASN A 30 -15.03 -17.36 10.72
N ASN A 31 -16.21 -16.79 10.86
CA ASN A 31 -16.96 -16.66 12.10
C ASN A 31 -18.44 -17.00 11.83
N PRO A 32 -18.78 -18.28 11.63
CA PRO A 32 -20.14 -18.69 11.24
C PRO A 32 -21.19 -18.36 12.30
N GLU A 33 -20.76 -18.10 13.53
CA GLU A 33 -21.60 -17.62 14.62
C GLU A 33 -22.06 -16.16 14.45
N LEU A 34 -21.47 -15.40 13.54
CA LEU A 34 -21.85 -14.01 13.26
C LEU A 34 -22.90 -13.96 12.16
N ASN A 35 -24.04 -13.32 12.44
CA ASN A 35 -25.01 -13.00 11.40
C ASN A 35 -24.50 -11.84 10.51
N LYS A 36 -24.84 -11.88 9.22
CA LYS A 36 -24.52 -10.85 8.23
C LYS A 36 -24.98 -9.44 8.66
N ASP A 37 -26.11 -9.35 9.35
CA ASP A 37 -26.70 -8.10 9.82
C ASP A 37 -25.95 -7.47 11.00
N LEU A 38 -25.00 -8.22 11.59
CA LEU A 38 -24.15 -7.73 12.67
C LEU A 38 -22.93 -6.95 12.18
N LEU A 39 -22.61 -6.95 10.87
CA LEU A 39 -21.47 -6.22 10.31
C LEU A 39 -21.94 -5.14 9.34
N ASP A 40 -21.66 -3.88 9.69
CA ASP A 40 -21.94 -2.72 8.84
C ASP A 40 -20.65 -2.02 8.39
N ILE A 41 -20.72 -1.36 7.24
CA ILE A 41 -19.64 -0.52 6.74
C ILE A 41 -20.03 0.95 6.87
N LYS A 42 -19.20 1.71 7.61
CA LYS A 42 -19.32 3.16 7.79
C LYS A 42 -18.28 3.87 6.94
N ILE A 43 -18.75 4.76 6.06
CA ILE A 43 -17.89 5.60 5.23
C ILE A 43 -17.35 6.78 6.05
N ILE A 44 -16.03 6.99 6.01
CA ILE A 44 -15.35 8.10 6.68
C ILE A 44 -14.59 8.91 5.63
N LYS A 45 -14.93 10.20 5.51
CA LYS A 45 -14.20 11.14 4.65
C LYS A 45 -12.85 11.46 5.28
N THR A 46 -11.77 11.28 4.54
CA THR A 46 -10.41 11.55 5.03
C THR A 46 -9.84 12.82 4.40
N THR A 47 -8.82 13.39 5.05
CA THR A 47 -8.13 14.60 4.55
C THR A 47 -7.50 14.37 3.18
N GLY A 48 -6.96 13.17 2.93
CA GLY A 48 -6.38 12.81 1.63
C GLY A 48 -7.41 12.70 0.48
N ASP A 49 -8.71 12.57 0.79
CA ASP A 49 -9.79 12.59 -0.21
C ASP A 49 -10.18 14.02 -0.61
N ILE A 50 -9.89 15.01 0.24
CA ILE A 50 -10.24 16.43 0.02
C ILE A 50 -9.17 17.11 -0.85
N TYR A 51 -7.89 16.88 -0.56
CA TYR A 51 -6.78 17.53 -1.26
C TYR A 51 -6.37 16.73 -2.51
N GLN A 52 -6.77 17.19 -3.70
CA GLN A 52 -6.54 16.48 -4.97
C GLN A 52 -5.54 17.15 -5.92
N THR A 53 -4.96 18.30 -5.56
CA THR A 53 -4.12 19.11 -6.46
C THR A 53 -2.62 19.05 -6.14
N GLN A 54 -2.22 18.73 -4.92
CA GLN A 54 -0.82 18.75 -4.45
C GLN A 54 -0.30 17.35 -4.14
N ARG A 55 1.02 17.17 -4.09
CA ARG A 55 1.60 15.90 -3.57
C ARG A 55 1.19 15.73 -2.09
N LEU A 56 0.98 14.48 -1.66
CA LEU A 56 0.65 14.19 -0.25
C LEU A 56 1.76 14.63 0.71
N SER A 57 3.02 14.58 0.27
CA SER A 57 4.19 15.12 0.95
C SER A 57 4.02 16.60 1.34
N ASP A 58 3.48 17.39 0.44
CA ASP A 58 3.40 18.86 0.58
C ASP A 58 2.30 19.31 1.57
N ILE A 59 1.39 18.38 1.91
CA ILE A 59 0.21 18.64 2.77
C ILE A 59 0.41 18.06 4.20
N GLY A 60 1.65 17.67 4.57
CA GLY A 60 1.95 17.10 5.87
C GLY A 60 2.03 15.57 5.94
N GLY A 61 2.07 14.91 4.79
CA GLY A 61 2.54 13.54 4.51
C GLY A 61 1.97 12.37 5.32
N LYS A 62 1.97 12.44 6.63
CA LYS A 62 1.69 11.27 7.49
C LYS A 62 0.21 11.10 7.80
N GLY A 63 -0.31 9.90 7.50
CA GLY A 63 -1.65 9.50 7.96
C GLY A 63 -2.83 10.22 7.33
N LEU A 64 -2.67 10.95 6.20
CA LEU A 64 -3.74 11.70 5.55
C LEU A 64 -4.97 10.83 5.20
N PHE A 65 -4.75 9.53 5.01
CA PHE A 65 -5.82 8.57 4.70
C PHE A 65 -6.25 7.74 5.91
N SER A 66 -5.47 7.70 6.99
CA SER A 66 -5.78 6.87 8.17
C SER A 66 -6.23 7.67 9.38
N LYS A 67 -5.68 8.87 9.63
CA LYS A 67 -5.86 9.63 10.87
C LYS A 67 -7.33 9.78 11.30
N LYS A 68 -8.20 10.22 10.39
CA LYS A 68 -9.64 10.37 10.71
C LYS A 68 -10.33 9.04 11.01
N ILE A 69 -9.89 7.95 10.35
CA ILE A 69 -10.43 6.60 10.61
C ILE A 69 -9.93 6.10 11.97
N GLU A 70 -8.66 6.34 12.29
CA GLU A 70 -8.05 6.00 13.58
C GLU A 70 -8.69 6.76 14.74
N GLU A 71 -9.04 8.04 14.57
CA GLU A 71 -9.83 8.83 15.52
C GLU A 71 -11.20 8.18 15.77
N GLN A 72 -11.88 7.68 14.72
CA GLN A 72 -13.16 6.98 14.89
C GLN A 72 -13.00 5.63 15.64
N LEU A 73 -11.87 4.92 15.45
CA LEU A 73 -11.53 3.73 16.23
C LEU A 73 -11.31 4.06 17.72
N LEU A 74 -10.50 5.07 18.00
CA LEU A 74 -10.18 5.50 19.36
C LEU A 74 -11.43 5.98 20.11
N ASN A 75 -12.32 6.71 19.43
CA ASN A 75 -13.60 7.20 19.96
C ASN A 75 -14.70 6.12 20.01
N LYS A 76 -14.39 4.86 19.65
CA LYS A 76 -15.33 3.73 19.63
C LYS A 76 -16.55 3.92 18.73
N ASN A 77 -16.46 4.82 17.73
CA ASN A 77 -17.50 5.04 16.72
C ASN A 77 -17.48 3.98 15.62
N ILE A 78 -16.39 3.24 15.50
CA ILE A 78 -16.19 2.05 14.69
C ILE A 78 -15.40 1.01 15.51
N ASP A 79 -15.47 -0.25 15.12
CA ASP A 79 -14.80 -1.34 15.82
C ASP A 79 -13.59 -1.86 15.07
N ILE A 80 -13.61 -1.77 13.74
CA ILE A 80 -12.58 -2.24 12.81
C ILE A 80 -12.37 -1.16 11.77
N ALA A 81 -11.11 -0.95 11.34
CA ALA A 81 -10.79 -0.14 10.17
C ALA A 81 -10.12 -1.00 9.10
N VAL A 82 -10.48 -0.78 7.83
CA VAL A 82 -9.93 -1.52 6.69
C VAL A 82 -9.14 -0.57 5.79
N HIS A 83 -7.89 -0.94 5.50
CA HIS A 83 -6.94 -0.12 4.75
C HIS A 83 -6.22 -0.92 3.67
N ALA A 84 -5.73 -0.22 2.64
CA ALA A 84 -4.58 -0.71 1.88
C ALA A 84 -3.33 -0.53 2.76
N LEU A 85 -2.57 -1.59 3.03
CA LEU A 85 -1.44 -1.54 3.95
C LEU A 85 -0.40 -0.49 3.57
N LYS A 86 -0.16 -0.30 2.28
CA LYS A 86 0.79 0.68 1.76
C LYS A 86 0.43 2.15 2.07
N ASP A 87 -0.82 2.41 2.44
CA ASP A 87 -1.32 3.76 2.76
C ASP A 87 -1.24 4.06 4.27
N LEU A 88 -0.87 3.05 5.09
CA LEU A 88 -0.68 3.20 6.53
C LEU A 88 0.74 3.66 6.87
N PRO A 89 0.88 4.55 7.87
CA PRO A 89 2.19 4.93 8.39
C PRO A 89 3.01 3.74 8.88
N SER A 90 4.33 3.85 8.86
CA SER A 90 5.23 2.81 9.39
C SER A 90 5.13 2.68 10.92
N ILE A 91 4.86 3.79 11.60
CA ILE A 91 4.66 3.86 13.06
C ILE A 91 3.16 3.82 13.33
N GLU A 92 2.75 2.90 14.18
CA GLU A 92 1.34 2.73 14.54
C GLU A 92 0.89 3.79 15.55
N THR A 93 -0.37 4.19 15.47
CA THR A 93 -1.01 5.09 16.43
C THR A 93 -1.16 4.38 17.77
N LYS A 94 -0.82 5.05 18.86
CA LYS A 94 -0.93 4.53 20.24
C LYS A 94 -2.34 3.97 20.48
N ASN A 95 -2.44 2.82 21.15
CA ASN A 95 -3.66 2.04 21.46
C ASN A 95 -4.34 1.39 20.25
N LEU A 96 -3.80 1.49 19.04
CA LEU A 96 -4.26 0.77 17.87
C LEU A 96 -3.24 -0.28 17.44
N ILE A 97 -3.71 -1.31 16.74
CA ILE A 97 -2.87 -2.40 16.21
C ILE A 97 -3.27 -2.78 14.80
N VAL A 98 -2.27 -3.05 13.96
CA VAL A 98 -2.43 -3.56 12.59
C VAL A 98 -1.66 -4.89 12.49
N ASP A 99 -2.32 -5.98 12.87
CA ASP A 99 -1.71 -7.33 12.91
C ASP A 99 -2.52 -8.39 12.17
N VAL A 100 -3.57 -7.97 11.47
CA VAL A 100 -4.43 -8.85 10.68
C VAL A 100 -4.43 -8.43 9.22
N TYR A 101 -4.03 -9.36 8.36
CA TYR A 101 -3.90 -9.14 6.92
C TYR A 101 -4.61 -10.23 6.13
N LEU A 102 -5.37 -9.84 5.11
CA LEU A 102 -5.92 -10.79 4.15
C LEU A 102 -4.82 -11.31 3.21
N LYS A 103 -5.06 -12.45 2.57
CA LYS A 103 -4.14 -13.00 1.56
C LYS A 103 -3.75 -11.92 0.55
N ARG A 104 -2.44 -11.71 0.38
CA ARG A 104 -1.88 -10.71 -0.53
C ARG A 104 -2.36 -10.97 -1.95
N ALA A 105 -2.85 -9.94 -2.60
CA ALA A 105 -3.08 -9.91 -4.04
C ALA A 105 -1.76 -9.66 -4.78
N ASP A 106 -1.78 -9.79 -6.11
CA ASP A 106 -0.60 -9.54 -6.94
C ASP A 106 -0.03 -8.14 -6.67
N PRO A 107 1.22 -8.02 -6.19
CA PRO A 107 1.82 -6.75 -5.79
C PRO A 107 2.38 -5.95 -6.96
N ARG A 108 2.41 -6.49 -8.17
CA ARG A 108 3.08 -5.88 -9.32
C ARG A 108 2.47 -4.53 -9.71
N GLU A 109 3.28 -3.76 -10.42
CA GLU A 109 2.84 -2.53 -11.07
C GLU A 109 2.34 -2.83 -12.48
N ILE A 110 1.45 -1.96 -12.97
CA ILE A 110 0.93 -2.04 -14.34
C ILE A 110 1.00 -0.69 -15.03
N LEU A 111 1.13 -0.73 -16.34
CA LEU A 111 0.94 0.39 -17.23
C LEU A 111 -0.48 0.35 -17.82
N ILE A 112 -1.12 1.50 -17.87
CA ILE A 112 -2.24 1.76 -18.77
C ILE A 112 -1.78 2.90 -19.67
N SER A 113 -1.76 2.68 -20.97
CA SER A 113 -1.34 3.65 -21.98
C SER A 113 -2.45 3.91 -22.97
N LYS A 114 -2.36 5.04 -23.68
CA LYS A 114 -3.17 5.26 -24.89
C LYS A 114 -2.86 4.18 -25.91
N ASN A 115 -3.86 3.78 -26.68
CA ASN A 115 -3.72 2.82 -27.76
C ASN A 115 -3.09 1.48 -27.38
N ASN A 116 -3.08 1.15 -26.06
CA ASN A 116 -2.53 -0.10 -25.52
C ASN A 116 -1.04 -0.33 -25.87
N ILE A 117 -0.25 0.74 -25.94
CA ILE A 117 1.19 0.70 -26.28
C ILE A 117 1.99 0.21 -25.07
N ASN A 118 2.98 -0.67 -25.30
CA ASN A 118 3.91 -1.14 -24.27
C ASN A 118 4.84 -0.03 -23.78
N PHE A 119 5.34 -0.17 -22.56
CA PHE A 119 6.24 0.82 -21.92
C PHE A 119 7.49 1.11 -22.76
N TYR A 120 8.08 0.06 -23.33
CA TYR A 120 9.31 0.19 -24.12
C TYR A 120 9.09 0.72 -25.54
N GLU A 121 7.82 0.73 -25.99
CA GLU A 121 7.38 1.24 -27.29
C GLU A 121 6.82 2.66 -27.22
N LEU A 122 6.69 3.24 -26.02
CA LEU A 122 6.27 4.63 -25.87
C LEU A 122 7.26 5.56 -26.59
N GLU A 123 6.73 6.57 -27.25
CA GLU A 123 7.53 7.60 -27.93
C GLU A 123 8.43 8.36 -26.93
N ASN A 124 9.56 8.86 -27.43
CA ASN A 124 10.43 9.71 -26.64
C ASN A 124 9.66 10.94 -26.11
N LYS A 125 9.95 11.29 -24.83
CA LYS A 125 9.28 12.37 -24.10
C LYS A 125 7.79 12.12 -23.80
N SER A 126 7.27 10.90 -24.00
CA SER A 126 5.93 10.55 -23.55
C SER A 126 5.76 10.81 -22.06
N THR A 127 4.56 11.30 -21.68
CA THR A 127 4.25 11.70 -20.32
C THR A 127 3.61 10.56 -19.53
N ILE A 128 4.21 10.18 -18.40
CA ILE A 128 3.69 9.15 -17.51
C ILE A 128 3.16 9.76 -16.23
N GLY A 129 1.85 9.55 -15.98
CA GLY A 129 1.17 10.01 -14.77
C GLY A 129 1.52 9.14 -13.55
N THR A 130 2.20 9.72 -12.55
CA THR A 130 2.42 9.10 -11.25
C THR A 130 2.51 10.17 -10.16
N SER A 131 2.01 9.87 -8.94
CA SER A 131 2.23 10.68 -7.74
C SER A 131 3.17 9.99 -6.75
N SER A 132 3.74 8.86 -7.14
CA SER A 132 4.67 8.09 -6.31
C SER A 132 6.11 8.40 -6.71
N PHE A 133 6.87 9.01 -5.79
CA PHE A 133 8.28 9.30 -5.98
C PHE A 133 9.08 8.03 -6.29
N ARG A 134 8.79 6.93 -5.61
CA ARG A 134 9.36 5.61 -5.88
C ARG A 134 9.16 5.18 -7.35
N ARG A 135 7.93 5.29 -7.87
CA ARG A 135 7.64 4.94 -9.28
C ARG A 135 8.38 5.85 -10.25
N GLU A 136 8.37 7.15 -9.98
CA GLU A 136 9.09 8.13 -10.77
C GLU A 136 10.56 7.77 -10.90
N MET A 137 11.25 7.43 -9.78
CA MET A 137 12.65 7.06 -9.82
C MET A 137 12.91 5.78 -10.61
N GLN A 138 12.08 4.75 -10.43
CA GLN A 138 12.20 3.49 -11.15
C GLN A 138 11.91 3.65 -12.65
N ILE A 139 10.92 4.46 -13.04
CA ILE A 139 10.64 4.79 -14.44
C ILE A 139 11.87 5.44 -15.10
N LYS A 140 12.43 6.47 -14.45
CA LYS A 140 13.60 7.20 -14.95
C LYS A 140 14.83 6.31 -15.10
N GLN A 141 14.96 5.25 -14.31
CA GLN A 141 16.03 4.27 -14.48
C GLN A 141 15.81 3.35 -15.67
N LEU A 142 14.58 2.99 -15.98
CA LEU A 142 14.24 2.15 -17.13
C LEU A 142 14.28 2.94 -18.45
N ARG A 143 13.76 4.17 -18.45
CA ARG A 143 13.62 5.05 -19.62
C ARG A 143 13.84 6.50 -19.20
N LYS A 144 15.05 7.01 -19.39
CA LYS A 144 15.45 8.38 -19.01
C LYS A 144 14.79 9.46 -19.87
N ASP A 145 14.36 9.10 -21.05
CA ASP A 145 13.71 9.96 -22.03
C ASP A 145 12.25 10.27 -21.70
N LEU A 146 11.61 9.45 -20.85
CA LEU A 146 10.21 9.64 -20.48
C LEU A 146 10.03 10.75 -19.42
N ILE A 147 8.92 11.47 -19.52
CA ILE A 147 8.59 12.57 -18.62
C ILE A 147 7.55 12.09 -17.58
N THR A 148 7.90 12.16 -16.30
CA THR A 148 6.93 11.87 -15.23
C THR A 148 6.18 13.14 -14.85
N LYS A 149 4.84 13.05 -14.78
CA LYS A 149 3.95 14.16 -14.33
C LYS A 149 3.10 13.71 -13.16
N LEU A 150 2.85 14.64 -12.23
CA LEU A 150 1.98 14.40 -11.08
C LEU A 150 0.55 14.12 -11.54
N ILE A 151 0.00 12.98 -11.14
CA ILE A 151 -1.41 12.63 -11.33
C ILE A 151 -2.08 12.35 -9.98
N ARG A 152 -3.17 13.02 -9.69
CA ARG A 152 -3.95 12.86 -8.46
C ARG A 152 -5.36 12.36 -8.74
N GLY A 153 -6.02 11.92 -7.68
CA GLY A 153 -7.34 11.33 -7.71
C GLY A 153 -7.33 9.82 -7.43
N ASN A 154 -8.52 9.24 -7.32
CA ASN A 154 -8.68 7.79 -7.23
C ASN A 154 -8.38 7.11 -8.58
N VAL A 155 -8.44 5.78 -8.64
CA VAL A 155 -8.11 5.02 -9.86
C VAL A 155 -8.99 5.44 -11.04
N ASP A 156 -10.30 5.57 -10.84
CA ASP A 156 -11.22 5.95 -11.91
C ASP A 156 -10.93 7.37 -12.44
N THR A 157 -10.64 8.32 -11.56
CA THR A 157 -10.25 9.70 -11.93
C THR A 157 -8.97 9.69 -12.75
N ARG A 158 -7.96 8.88 -12.37
CA ARG A 158 -6.69 8.82 -13.13
C ARG A 158 -6.88 8.20 -14.52
N ILE A 159 -7.74 7.18 -14.63
CA ILE A 159 -8.07 6.59 -15.94
C ILE A 159 -8.78 7.63 -16.82
N LYS A 160 -9.74 8.39 -16.28
CA LYS A 160 -10.43 9.47 -17.02
C LYS A 160 -9.45 10.54 -17.50
N LYS A 161 -8.45 10.91 -16.71
CA LYS A 161 -7.41 11.86 -17.10
C LYS A 161 -6.54 11.34 -18.25
N LEU A 162 -6.22 10.05 -18.25
CA LEU A 162 -5.54 9.40 -19.38
C LEU A 162 -6.41 9.42 -20.64
N GLU A 163 -7.69 9.05 -20.52
CA GLU A 163 -8.67 9.07 -21.61
C GLU A 163 -8.89 10.51 -22.14
N GLY A 164 -8.79 11.52 -21.26
CA GLY A 164 -8.84 12.95 -21.59
C GLY A 164 -7.53 13.53 -22.15
N ASN A 165 -6.56 12.69 -22.51
CA ASN A 165 -5.29 13.08 -23.12
C ASN A 165 -4.35 13.95 -22.27
N GLU A 166 -4.54 14.01 -20.93
CA GLU A 166 -3.62 14.72 -20.04
C GLU A 166 -2.25 13.99 -19.89
N TYR A 167 -2.21 12.69 -20.21
CA TYR A 167 -1.03 11.79 -20.09
C TYR A 167 -1.02 10.81 -21.25
N ASP A 168 0.15 10.27 -21.61
CA ASP A 168 0.30 9.20 -22.60
C ASP A 168 0.16 7.83 -21.96
N ALA A 169 0.56 7.73 -20.70
CA ALA A 169 0.39 6.53 -19.88
C ALA A 169 0.27 6.87 -18.39
N ILE A 170 -0.23 5.92 -17.58
CA ILE A 170 -0.26 5.99 -16.12
C ILE A 170 0.23 4.69 -15.51
N ILE A 171 0.90 4.75 -14.36
CA ILE A 171 1.31 3.55 -13.62
C ILE A 171 0.44 3.39 -12.36
N LEU A 172 -0.15 2.19 -12.22
CA LEU A 172 -1.04 1.82 -11.13
C LEU A 172 -0.65 0.46 -10.55
N ALA A 173 -1.19 0.14 -9.35
CA ALA A 173 -1.02 -1.17 -8.75
C ALA A 173 -2.00 -2.18 -9.35
N PHE A 174 -1.51 -3.33 -9.79
CA PHE A 174 -2.34 -4.40 -10.37
C PHE A 174 -3.49 -4.83 -9.46
N ALA A 175 -3.21 -4.98 -8.15
CA ALA A 175 -4.22 -5.37 -7.17
C ALA A 175 -5.45 -4.45 -7.18
N GLY A 176 -5.25 -3.13 -7.32
CA GLY A 176 -6.34 -2.16 -7.38
C GLY A 176 -7.17 -2.28 -8.66
N ILE A 177 -6.50 -2.39 -9.81
CA ILE A 177 -7.15 -2.54 -11.12
C ILE A 177 -7.96 -3.84 -11.19
N LYS A 178 -7.36 -4.95 -10.71
CA LYS A 178 -8.05 -6.25 -10.63
C LYS A 178 -9.29 -6.18 -9.73
N MET A 179 -9.19 -5.51 -8.58
CA MET A 179 -10.31 -5.37 -7.64
C MET A 179 -11.46 -4.53 -8.22
N LEU A 180 -11.14 -3.55 -9.05
CA LEU A 180 -12.13 -2.71 -9.74
C LEU A 180 -12.73 -3.38 -11.00
N GLY A 181 -12.26 -4.57 -11.38
CA GLY A 181 -12.72 -5.29 -12.57
C GLY A 181 -12.27 -4.68 -13.89
N LYS A 182 -11.14 -3.92 -13.90
CA LYS A 182 -10.66 -3.14 -15.06
C LYS A 182 -9.39 -3.70 -15.72
N LYS A 183 -9.22 -5.02 -15.69
CA LYS A 183 -8.02 -5.68 -16.25
C LYS A 183 -7.84 -5.47 -17.75
N GLU A 184 -8.92 -5.29 -18.47
CA GLU A 184 -8.95 -5.05 -19.91
C GLU A 184 -8.25 -3.75 -20.32
N LYS A 185 -8.05 -2.82 -19.39
CA LYS A 185 -7.33 -1.56 -19.63
C LYS A 185 -5.81 -1.69 -19.49
N ILE A 186 -5.28 -2.85 -19.07
CA ILE A 186 -3.86 -3.03 -18.79
C ILE A 186 -3.09 -3.23 -20.09
N SER A 187 -2.19 -2.32 -20.39
CA SER A 187 -1.27 -2.41 -21.54
C SER A 187 -0.06 -3.28 -21.23
N GLN A 188 0.46 -3.21 -19.99
CA GLN A 188 1.62 -4.01 -19.56
C GLN A 188 1.58 -4.29 -18.07
N ILE A 189 2.08 -5.46 -17.67
CA ILE A 189 2.35 -5.81 -16.28
C ILE A 189 3.87 -5.87 -16.11
N PHE A 190 4.42 -5.00 -15.27
CA PHE A 190 5.85 -5.02 -14.98
C PHE A 190 6.22 -6.22 -14.11
N SER A 191 7.35 -6.84 -14.37
CA SER A 191 7.96 -7.77 -13.43
C SER A 191 8.44 -7.02 -12.18
N VAL A 192 8.58 -7.73 -11.06
CA VAL A 192 9.12 -7.14 -9.82
C VAL A 192 10.61 -6.77 -9.93
N LYS A 193 11.30 -7.26 -10.97
CA LYS A 193 12.68 -6.88 -11.27
C LYS A 193 12.76 -5.54 -12.01
N GLU A 194 11.75 -5.22 -12.81
CA GLU A 194 11.65 -3.93 -13.52
C GLU A 194 11.20 -2.83 -12.55
N ILE A 195 10.09 -3.06 -11.88
CA ILE A 195 9.54 -2.10 -10.91
C ILE A 195 9.20 -2.84 -9.61
N LEU A 196 10.06 -2.65 -8.61
CA LEU A 196 9.81 -3.21 -7.28
C LEU A 196 8.65 -2.46 -6.61
N PRO A 197 7.62 -3.17 -6.09
CA PRO A 197 6.43 -2.53 -5.54
C PRO A 197 6.69 -1.77 -4.25
N SER A 198 5.72 -0.95 -3.86
CA SER A 198 5.70 -0.30 -2.54
C SER A 198 5.53 -1.34 -1.43
N VAL A 199 6.15 -1.08 -0.28
CA VAL A 199 5.91 -1.82 0.96
C VAL A 199 4.41 -1.98 1.21
N GLY A 200 3.96 -3.19 1.48
CA GLY A 200 2.54 -3.50 1.74
C GLY A 200 1.62 -3.48 0.51
N GLN A 201 2.14 -3.28 -0.72
CA GLN A 201 1.29 -3.28 -1.91
C GLN A 201 0.58 -4.62 -2.12
N GLY A 202 -0.72 -4.55 -2.43
CA GLY A 202 -1.58 -5.73 -2.62
C GLY A 202 -2.11 -6.35 -1.31
N ILE A 203 -1.80 -5.77 -0.15
CA ILE A 203 -2.26 -6.25 1.16
C ILE A 203 -3.40 -5.39 1.67
N ILE A 204 -4.51 -6.03 2.03
CA ILE A 204 -5.60 -5.42 2.79
C ILE A 204 -5.32 -5.67 4.26
N ALA A 205 -5.21 -4.59 5.04
CA ALA A 205 -4.94 -4.60 6.47
C ALA A 205 -6.22 -4.30 7.25
N ILE A 206 -6.38 -4.96 8.38
CA ILE A 206 -7.45 -4.73 9.35
C ILE A 206 -6.80 -4.19 10.62
N GLN A 207 -7.25 -3.00 11.03
CA GLN A 207 -6.80 -2.31 12.23
C GLN A 207 -7.90 -2.32 13.27
N SER A 208 -7.53 -2.45 14.54
CA SER A 208 -8.43 -2.44 15.68
C SER A 208 -7.79 -1.79 16.91
N ARG A 209 -8.55 -1.64 17.99
CA ARG A 209 -8.02 -1.25 19.30
C ARG A 209 -7.26 -2.43 19.94
N ILE A 210 -6.07 -2.18 20.50
CA ILE A 210 -5.24 -3.23 21.15
C ILE A 210 -6.04 -3.96 22.25
N ASN A 211 -6.79 -3.22 23.05
CA ASN A 211 -7.48 -3.76 24.24
C ASN A 211 -8.87 -4.38 23.93
N ASP A 212 -9.31 -4.38 22.68
CA ASP A 212 -10.61 -4.96 22.31
C ASP A 212 -10.49 -6.46 22.02
N LYS A 213 -10.33 -7.24 23.09
CA LYS A 213 -10.12 -8.70 22.99
C LYS A 213 -11.20 -9.40 22.16
N LYS A 214 -12.47 -8.95 22.24
CA LYS A 214 -13.58 -9.57 21.50
C LYS A 214 -13.43 -9.36 19.99
N ILE A 215 -13.19 -8.14 19.54
CA ILE A 215 -12.96 -7.81 18.14
C ILE A 215 -11.69 -8.49 17.64
N ASN A 216 -10.61 -8.42 18.43
CA ASN A 216 -9.32 -9.03 18.04
C ASN A 216 -9.44 -10.55 17.84
N ASN A 217 -10.21 -11.26 18.66
CA ASN A 217 -10.45 -12.70 18.48
C ASN A 217 -11.23 -13.01 17.20
N ILE A 218 -12.20 -12.16 16.84
CA ILE A 218 -12.98 -12.30 15.60
C ILE A 218 -12.08 -12.09 14.37
N ILE A 219 -11.32 -10.98 14.33
CA ILE A 219 -10.54 -10.64 13.15
C ILE A 219 -9.29 -11.50 12.97
N LYS A 220 -8.70 -12.03 14.05
CA LYS A 220 -7.55 -12.95 13.98
C LYS A 220 -7.82 -14.21 13.16
N LYS A 221 -9.06 -14.69 13.12
CA LYS A 221 -9.46 -15.87 12.33
C LYS A 221 -9.28 -15.66 10.82
N VAL A 222 -9.24 -14.41 10.33
CA VAL A 222 -9.04 -14.10 8.90
C VAL A 222 -7.59 -13.79 8.53
N ASN A 223 -6.69 -13.83 9.49
CA ASN A 223 -5.29 -13.48 9.26
C ASN A 223 -4.57 -14.52 8.40
N HIS A 224 -4.02 -14.11 7.26
CA HIS A 224 -3.24 -14.99 6.38
C HIS A 224 -1.78 -15.02 6.82
N LYS A 225 -1.35 -16.15 7.39
CA LYS A 225 -0.04 -16.34 8.04
C LYS A 225 1.16 -15.87 7.20
N GLU A 226 1.22 -16.25 5.93
CA GLU A 226 2.35 -15.85 5.07
C GLU A 226 2.33 -14.34 4.75
N THR A 227 1.14 -13.78 4.50
CA THR A 227 1.00 -12.34 4.28
C THR A 227 1.38 -11.55 5.54
N TYR A 228 1.05 -12.05 6.72
CA TYR A 228 1.47 -11.47 8.00
C TYR A 228 3.00 -11.41 8.11
N LEU A 229 3.70 -12.50 7.81
CA LEU A 229 5.17 -12.52 7.86
C LEU A 229 5.80 -11.56 6.86
N CYS A 230 5.25 -11.51 5.63
CA CYS A 230 5.71 -10.55 4.62
C CYS A 230 5.48 -9.10 5.07
N ALA A 231 4.28 -8.80 5.57
CA ALA A 231 3.94 -7.46 6.07
C ALA A 231 4.84 -7.05 7.24
N LEU A 232 5.12 -7.99 8.17
CA LEU A 232 5.99 -7.76 9.31
C LEU A 232 7.41 -7.36 8.87
N ALA A 233 8.02 -8.11 7.93
CA ALA A 233 9.35 -7.81 7.42
C ALA A 233 9.39 -6.47 6.68
N GLU A 234 8.44 -6.24 5.77
CA GLU A 234 8.36 -5.00 4.99
C GLU A 234 8.11 -3.77 5.86
N ARG A 235 7.22 -3.85 6.84
CA ARG A 235 6.90 -2.74 7.74
C ARG A 235 8.03 -2.45 8.73
N GLU A 236 8.71 -3.48 9.24
CA GLU A 236 9.86 -3.27 10.14
C GLU A 236 11.00 -2.56 9.40
N MET A 237 11.31 -2.95 8.15
CA MET A 237 12.26 -2.22 7.31
C MET A 237 11.85 -0.75 7.16
N LEU A 238 10.60 -0.48 6.81
CA LEU A 238 10.10 0.89 6.65
C LEU A 238 10.16 1.69 7.96
N LYS A 239 9.90 1.04 9.10
CA LYS A 239 9.99 1.65 10.42
C LYS A 239 11.42 2.05 10.78
N VAL A 240 12.41 1.19 10.49
CA VAL A 240 13.85 1.48 10.71
C VAL A 240 14.28 2.66 9.84
N LEU A 241 13.87 2.69 8.58
CA LEU A 241 14.13 3.82 7.67
C LEU A 241 13.47 5.12 8.13
N VAL A 242 12.54 5.07 9.11
CA VAL A 242 11.63 6.18 9.45
C VAL A 242 10.93 6.69 8.18
N GLY A 243 10.72 5.76 7.25
CA GLY A 243 10.16 6.03 5.93
C GLY A 243 8.68 6.37 6.01
N ASP A 244 8.29 7.33 5.21
CA ASP A 244 6.92 7.77 4.99
C ASP A 244 6.62 7.93 3.50
N CYS A 245 5.54 8.65 3.17
CA CYS A 245 5.13 8.89 1.78
C CYS A 245 6.16 9.71 0.97
N GLU A 246 7.12 10.37 1.61
CA GLU A 246 8.17 11.17 0.98
C GLU A 246 9.41 10.31 0.64
N THR A 247 9.56 9.17 1.30
CA THR A 247 10.70 8.29 1.09
C THR A 247 10.49 7.42 -0.15
N ALA A 248 11.39 7.52 -1.13
CA ALA A 248 11.36 6.68 -2.32
C ALA A 248 11.87 5.27 -2.01
N VAL A 249 11.09 4.50 -1.26
CA VAL A 249 11.41 3.12 -0.86
C VAL A 249 10.51 2.11 -1.53
N ALA A 250 11.09 1.04 -2.02
CA ALA A 250 10.40 -0.16 -2.51
C ALA A 250 10.75 -1.35 -1.62
N GLY A 251 9.83 -2.29 -1.48
CA GLY A 251 10.09 -3.50 -0.71
C GLY A 251 9.06 -4.57 -0.99
N LEU A 252 9.56 -5.80 -1.20
CA LEU A 252 8.72 -6.96 -1.43
C LEU A 252 9.27 -8.16 -0.67
N ALA A 253 8.54 -8.59 0.35
CA ALA A 253 8.79 -9.87 1.01
C ALA A 253 7.95 -10.98 0.36
N THR A 254 8.54 -12.16 0.24
CA THR A 254 7.88 -13.38 -0.22
C THR A 254 8.29 -14.55 0.66
N VAL A 255 7.37 -15.49 0.91
CA VAL A 255 7.65 -16.74 1.62
C VAL A 255 7.72 -17.88 0.61
N LYS A 256 8.82 -18.63 0.60
CA LYS A 256 9.03 -19.82 -0.23
C LYS A 256 9.87 -20.84 0.54
N ASN A 257 9.47 -22.11 0.52
CA ASN A 257 10.24 -23.22 1.12
C ASN A 257 10.68 -22.94 2.57
N LYS A 258 9.75 -22.51 3.43
CA LYS A 258 9.99 -22.16 4.85
C LYS A 258 10.97 -20.99 5.10
N LYS A 259 11.43 -20.32 4.04
CA LYS A 259 12.25 -19.11 4.13
C LYS A 259 11.43 -17.89 3.73
N ILE A 260 11.82 -16.74 4.26
CA ILE A 260 11.34 -15.42 3.81
C ILE A 260 12.48 -14.74 3.04
N PHE A 261 12.13 -14.12 1.92
CA PHE A 261 13.01 -13.33 1.08
C PHE A 261 12.49 -11.90 1.08
N LEU A 262 13.34 -10.93 1.29
CA LEU A 262 12.99 -9.51 1.24
C LEU A 262 13.92 -8.80 0.27
N ASN A 263 13.34 -8.27 -0.81
CA ASN A 263 14.02 -7.43 -1.78
C ASN A 263 13.69 -5.97 -1.48
N CYS A 264 14.71 -5.10 -1.44
CA CYS A 264 14.56 -3.72 -1.03
C CYS A 264 15.29 -2.78 -1.99
N GLU A 265 14.69 -1.63 -2.26
CA GLU A 265 15.31 -0.52 -2.98
C GLU A 265 15.01 0.79 -2.24
N LEU A 266 16.02 1.64 -2.13
CA LEU A 266 15.92 2.99 -1.59
C LEU A 266 16.57 3.96 -2.56
N PHE A 267 16.00 5.13 -2.76
CA PHE A 267 16.55 6.15 -3.64
C PHE A 267 16.93 7.41 -2.85
N SER A 268 17.98 8.07 -3.29
CA SER A 268 18.28 9.42 -2.80
C SER A 268 17.18 10.40 -3.22
N ILE A 269 17.04 11.51 -2.50
CA ILE A 269 16.00 12.52 -2.76
C ILE A 269 16.12 13.10 -4.15
N ASP A 270 17.34 13.33 -4.62
CA ASP A 270 17.61 13.84 -5.97
C ASP A 270 17.44 12.77 -7.08
N GLY A 271 17.13 11.53 -6.68
CA GLY A 271 16.94 10.39 -7.59
C GLY A 271 18.20 9.89 -8.31
N LYS A 272 19.38 10.44 -8.00
CA LYS A 272 20.63 10.07 -8.68
C LYS A 272 21.21 8.75 -8.20
N LYS A 273 21.00 8.41 -6.92
CA LYS A 273 21.52 7.18 -6.31
C LYS A 273 20.40 6.21 -6.00
N LYS A 274 20.67 4.93 -6.25
CA LYS A 274 19.82 3.78 -5.90
C LYS A 274 20.61 2.85 -4.99
N PHE A 275 20.04 2.50 -3.86
CA PHE A 275 20.59 1.56 -2.90
C PHE A 275 19.74 0.29 -2.92
N ILE A 276 20.39 -0.87 -3.00
CA ILE A 276 19.71 -2.16 -3.10
C ILE A 276 20.21 -3.06 -1.98
N PHE A 277 19.30 -3.73 -1.32
CA PHE A 277 19.62 -4.78 -0.39
C PHE A 277 18.62 -5.92 -0.48
N ASN A 278 19.14 -7.16 -0.58
CA ASN A 278 18.33 -8.36 -0.65
C ASN A 278 18.79 -9.30 0.47
N ILE A 279 17.85 -9.78 1.26
CA ILE A 279 18.12 -10.63 2.39
C ILE A 279 17.12 -11.78 2.44
N ASN A 280 17.54 -12.92 2.96
CA ASN A 280 16.65 -14.03 3.23
C ASN A 280 17.02 -14.71 4.54
N GLY A 281 16.07 -15.43 5.13
CA GLY A 281 16.27 -16.16 6.37
C GLY A 281 15.09 -17.05 6.70
N LYS A 282 15.04 -17.57 7.92
CA LYS A 282 13.91 -18.37 8.39
C LYS A 282 12.65 -17.49 8.50
N LYS A 283 11.50 -18.02 8.13
CA LYS A 283 10.22 -17.26 8.15
C LYS A 283 9.82 -16.73 9.52
N ASN A 284 10.25 -17.36 10.63
CA ASN A 284 10.01 -16.89 11.98
C ASN A 284 10.90 -15.69 12.38
N GLU A 285 11.91 -15.35 11.56
CA GLU A 285 12.81 -14.20 11.76
C GLU A 285 12.37 -12.98 10.94
N ALA A 286 11.15 -12.96 10.42
CA ALA A 286 10.65 -11.91 9.52
C ALA A 286 10.91 -10.49 10.04
N LYS A 287 10.67 -10.22 11.32
CA LYS A 287 10.94 -8.92 11.94
C LYS A 287 12.42 -8.57 11.95
N LYS A 288 13.29 -9.53 12.34
CA LYS A 288 14.75 -9.35 12.34
C LYS A 288 15.28 -9.05 10.93
N ILE A 289 14.79 -9.78 9.93
CA ILE A 289 15.14 -9.59 8.52
C ILE A 289 14.75 -8.20 8.05
N GLY A 290 13.56 -7.72 8.39
CA GLY A 290 13.13 -6.35 8.07
C GLY A 290 14.00 -5.30 8.74
N HIS A 291 14.33 -5.49 10.02
CA HIS A 291 15.19 -4.59 10.79
C HIS A 291 16.59 -4.47 10.17
N GLU A 292 17.21 -5.62 9.87
CA GLU A 292 18.53 -5.69 9.24
C GLU A 292 18.55 -5.04 7.85
N ALA A 293 17.50 -5.27 7.05
CA ALA A 293 17.35 -4.62 5.75
C ALA A 293 17.28 -3.10 5.89
N GLY A 294 16.54 -2.57 6.86
CA GLY A 294 16.45 -1.15 7.12
C GLY A 294 17.80 -0.54 7.52
N LEU A 295 18.52 -1.17 8.44
CA LEU A 295 19.85 -0.72 8.88
C LEU A 295 20.87 -0.71 7.74
N ASN A 296 20.86 -1.75 6.90
CA ASN A 296 21.78 -1.83 5.77
C ASN A 296 21.51 -0.73 4.75
N LEU A 297 20.24 -0.47 4.41
CA LEU A 297 19.88 0.62 3.52
C LEU A 297 20.28 1.99 4.08
N ILE A 298 20.14 2.22 5.41
CA ILE A 298 20.61 3.45 6.07
C ILE A 298 22.13 3.57 5.93
N SER A 299 22.88 2.48 6.20
CA SER A 299 24.33 2.46 6.09
C SER A 299 24.82 2.82 4.69
N GLN A 300 24.14 2.31 3.64
CA GLN A 300 24.47 2.64 2.24
C GLN A 300 24.11 4.07 1.87
N ALA A 301 22.93 4.56 2.31
CA ALA A 301 22.36 5.82 1.86
C ALA A 301 22.83 7.03 2.67
N GLY A 302 23.24 6.84 3.93
CA GLY A 302 23.50 7.93 4.86
C GLY A 302 22.27 8.83 4.99
N ASN A 303 22.45 10.14 4.84
CA ASN A 303 21.36 11.13 4.88
C ASN A 303 20.76 11.45 3.50
N SER A 304 21.27 10.85 2.41
CA SER A 304 20.90 11.24 1.04
C SER A 304 19.44 10.97 0.67
N TYR A 305 18.72 10.15 1.46
CA TYR A 305 17.32 9.79 1.23
C TYR A 305 16.32 10.56 2.12
N LYS A 306 16.83 11.41 3.02
CA LYS A 306 16.01 12.21 3.95
C LYS A 306 15.94 13.66 3.52
N ILE A 307 14.76 14.25 3.60
CA ILE A 307 14.62 15.70 3.51
C ILE A 307 15.10 16.26 4.85
N ASN A 308 16.20 17.00 4.86
CA ASN A 308 16.60 17.76 6.03
C ASN A 308 15.51 18.82 6.29
N LYS A 309 14.71 18.58 7.33
CA LYS A 309 13.75 19.56 7.84
C LYS A 309 14.43 20.40 8.88
#